data_43b1952ce236bb155cb711c8f48b8087
#
_entry.id   43b1952ce236bb155cb711c8f48b8087
#
_cell.length_a   1.000
_cell.length_b   1.000
_cell.length_c   1.000
_cell.angle_alpha   90.00
_cell.angle_beta   90.00
_cell.angle_gamma   90.00
#
_symmetry.space_group_name_H-M   'P 1'
#
loop_
_entity.id
_entity.type
_entity.pdbx_description
1 polymer ?
#
loop_
_entity_poly.entity_id
_entity_poly.type
_entity_poly.pdbx_seq_one_letter_code
_entity_poly.pdbx_strand_id
1 'polypeptide(L)'
;DKKTRINVDRDIFVYEETQGKGESLQALEKYFDTIWNEAQVRKKKKTYAASYEEKYKSEYHQLKERYRSLKEKYPDIENYEHWEDDTYEADKITLIDNGTQTARKSPKVLQAIGYIAGQGEEVVIQTPYVICNSYMYQKLKQISEKADLKIVLNAVEKGSNPWGCTDYLNQKENILGTGATVYEL
;
A
#
# COMPACT_ATOMS: atom_id res chain seq x y z
N ASP A 1 -21.26 -8.32 6.55
CA ASP A 1 -20.92 -9.69 6.89
C ASP A 1 -19.44 -9.94 6.65
N LYS A 2 -18.72 -10.12 7.75
CA LYS A 2 -17.26 -10.28 7.74
C LYS A 2 -16.79 -11.58 7.08
N LYS A 3 -17.68 -12.49 6.76
CA LYS A 3 -17.35 -13.82 6.24
C LYS A 3 -17.13 -13.85 4.73
N THR A 4 -17.60 -12.85 4.02
CA THR A 4 -17.57 -12.82 2.55
C THR A 4 -16.51 -11.89 1.97
N ARG A 5 -15.77 -11.17 2.82
CA ARG A 5 -14.73 -10.25 2.36
C ARG A 5 -13.40 -10.97 2.22
N ILE A 6 -12.88 -10.95 1.02
CA ILE A 6 -11.52 -11.41 0.72
C ILE A 6 -10.66 -10.15 0.62
N ASN A 7 -9.71 -10.02 1.54
CA ASN A 7 -8.64 -9.04 1.40
C ASN A 7 -7.47 -9.73 0.70
N VAL A 8 -6.99 -9.12 -0.36
CA VAL A 8 -5.79 -9.55 -1.05
C VAL A 8 -4.76 -8.47 -0.86
N ASP A 9 -3.77 -8.76 -0.03
CA ASP A 9 -2.60 -7.94 0.14
C ASP A 9 -1.50 -8.47 -0.79
N ARG A 10 -0.81 -7.59 -1.47
CA ARG A 10 0.34 -7.91 -2.31
C ARG A 10 1.51 -7.11 -1.81
N ASP A 11 2.47 -7.81 -1.26
CA ASP A 11 3.71 -7.23 -0.77
C ASP A 11 4.84 -7.50 -1.77
N ILE A 12 5.71 -6.53 -1.91
CA ILE A 12 6.94 -6.68 -2.68
C ILE A 12 8.07 -6.80 -1.68
N PHE A 13 8.78 -7.91 -1.75
CA PHE A 13 9.95 -8.18 -0.94
C PHE A 13 11.22 -7.90 -1.75
N VAL A 14 12.11 -7.10 -1.18
CA VAL A 14 13.41 -6.78 -1.78
C VAL A 14 14.50 -7.26 -0.87
N TYR A 15 15.43 -8.07 -1.37
CA TYR A 15 16.61 -8.46 -0.62
C TYR A 15 17.88 -8.21 -1.44
N GLU A 16 19.00 -8.04 -0.75
CA GLU A 16 20.32 -7.84 -1.34
C GLU A 16 21.31 -8.79 -0.68
N GLU A 17 22.01 -9.60 -1.48
CA GLU A 17 23.06 -10.51 -1.01
C GLU A 17 24.40 -9.79 -0.77
N THR A 18 24.37 -8.73 0.01
CA THR A 18 25.53 -7.84 0.19
C THR A 18 26.03 -7.77 1.64
N GLN A 19 25.59 -8.70 2.49
CA GLN A 19 25.92 -8.69 3.93
C GLN A 19 25.59 -7.35 4.61
N GLY A 20 24.45 -6.74 4.24
CA GLY A 20 23.99 -5.46 4.79
C GLY A 20 24.68 -4.22 4.20
N LYS A 21 25.43 -4.36 3.11
CA LYS A 21 26.14 -3.24 2.44
C LYS A 21 25.48 -2.81 1.14
N GLY A 22 24.28 -3.32 0.82
CA GLY A 22 23.52 -2.94 -0.37
C GLY A 22 23.10 -1.49 -0.37
N GLU A 23 23.23 -0.82 -1.50
CA GLU A 23 22.90 0.60 -1.64
C GLU A 23 21.41 0.90 -1.39
N SER A 24 20.52 -0.03 -1.76
CA SER A 24 19.07 0.14 -1.58
C SER A 24 18.68 0.05 -0.10
N LEU A 25 19.24 -0.90 0.62
CA LEU A 25 19.01 -1.04 2.06
C LEU A 25 19.59 0.14 2.84
N GLN A 26 20.78 0.60 2.50
CA GLN A 26 21.36 1.79 3.10
C GLN A 26 20.54 3.07 2.84
N ALA A 27 19.98 3.20 1.63
CA ALA A 27 19.09 4.32 1.31
C ALA A 27 17.81 4.27 2.15
N LEU A 28 17.23 3.09 2.34
CA LEU A 28 16.04 2.90 3.17
C LEU A 28 16.33 3.17 4.65
N GLU A 29 17.44 2.68 5.18
CA GLU A 29 17.88 2.92 6.56
C GLU A 29 18.06 4.42 6.82
N LYS A 30 18.79 5.11 5.93
CA LYS A 30 18.97 6.56 6.01
C LYS A 30 17.65 7.33 5.96
N TYR A 31 16.71 6.89 5.13
CA TYR A 31 15.38 7.50 5.06
C TYR A 31 14.61 7.27 6.35
N PHE A 32 14.64 6.04 6.90
CA PHE A 32 14.04 5.73 8.19
C PHE A 32 14.63 6.59 9.32
N ASP A 33 15.94 6.68 9.40
CA ASP A 33 16.63 7.50 10.40
C ASP A 33 16.24 8.99 10.31
N THR A 34 16.08 9.49 9.09
CA THR A 34 15.59 10.86 8.87
C THR A 34 14.20 11.06 9.47
N ILE A 35 13.27 10.15 9.18
CA ILE A 35 11.90 10.18 9.73
C ILE A 35 11.95 10.04 11.26
N TRP A 36 12.74 9.10 11.76
CA TRP A 36 12.85 8.83 13.17
C TRP A 36 13.37 10.03 13.97
N ASN A 37 14.36 10.72 13.45
CA ASN A 37 14.96 11.88 14.09
C ASN A 37 14.09 13.14 13.98
N GLU A 38 13.32 13.29 12.89
CA GLU A 38 12.37 14.39 12.72
C GLU A 38 11.06 14.15 13.47
N ALA A 39 10.66 12.90 13.63
CA ALA A 39 9.47 12.56 14.38
C ALA A 39 9.69 12.86 15.87
N GLN A 40 8.79 13.64 16.45
CA GLN A 40 8.72 13.79 17.90
C GLN A 40 8.20 12.48 18.53
N VAL A 41 9.01 11.43 18.48
CA VAL A 41 8.66 10.14 19.03
C VAL A 41 8.66 10.24 20.54
N ARG A 42 7.48 10.37 21.13
CA ARG A 42 7.32 10.30 22.59
C ARG A 42 7.11 8.84 22.98
N LYS A 43 8.03 8.30 23.78
CA LYS A 43 7.84 7.01 24.43
C LYS A 43 6.63 7.10 25.36
N LYS A 44 5.47 6.59 24.91
CA LYS A 44 4.30 6.51 25.77
C LYS A 44 4.54 5.43 26.82
N LYS A 45 4.47 5.79 28.12
CA LYS A 45 4.27 4.80 29.18
C LYS A 45 2.90 4.14 28.95
N LYS A 46 2.90 2.83 28.76
CA LYS A 46 1.66 2.07 28.72
C LYS A 46 1.04 2.03 30.11
N THR A 47 0.07 2.88 30.36
CA THR A 47 -0.83 2.73 31.51
C THR A 47 -2.12 2.13 30.99
N TYR A 48 -2.30 0.83 31.23
CA TYR A 48 -3.58 0.16 30.97
C TYR A 48 -4.39 0.18 32.27
N ALA A 49 -5.63 0.64 32.23
CA ALA A 49 -6.56 0.39 33.33
C ALA A 49 -6.86 -1.12 33.40
N ALA A 50 -6.96 -1.66 34.62
CA ALA A 50 -7.21 -3.09 34.84
C ALA A 50 -8.48 -3.62 34.12
N SER A 51 -9.48 -2.75 33.94
CA SER A 51 -10.70 -3.06 33.15
C SER A 51 -10.41 -3.32 31.67
N TYR A 52 -9.31 -2.81 31.11
CA TYR A 52 -8.89 -3.10 29.76
C TYR A 52 -8.25 -4.48 29.62
N GLU A 53 -7.53 -4.95 30.65
CA GLU A 53 -6.89 -6.26 30.60
C GLU A 53 -7.89 -7.40 30.49
N GLU A 54 -9.00 -7.35 31.20
CA GLU A 54 -10.03 -8.39 31.11
C GLU A 54 -10.74 -8.44 29.76
N LYS A 55 -11.07 -7.26 29.21
CA LYS A 55 -11.69 -7.19 27.89
C LYS A 55 -10.77 -7.77 26.80
N TYR A 56 -9.49 -7.46 26.83
CA TYR A 56 -8.56 -7.95 25.82
C TYR A 56 -8.08 -9.38 26.05
N LYS A 57 -8.20 -9.94 27.26
CA LYS A 57 -7.92 -11.36 27.50
C LYS A 57 -8.81 -12.26 26.65
N SER A 58 -10.10 -11.99 26.59
CA SER A 58 -11.04 -12.77 25.76
C SER A 58 -10.72 -12.65 24.27
N GLU A 59 -10.47 -11.43 23.78
CA GLU A 59 -10.11 -11.19 22.39
C GLU A 59 -8.75 -11.83 22.04
N TYR A 60 -7.78 -11.77 22.96
CA TYR A 60 -6.48 -12.42 22.79
C TYR A 60 -6.60 -13.94 22.70
N HIS A 61 -7.44 -14.56 23.52
CA HIS A 61 -7.69 -16.01 23.44
C HIS A 61 -8.34 -16.38 22.10
N GLN A 62 -9.32 -15.63 21.63
CA GLN A 62 -9.95 -15.86 20.33
C GLN A 62 -8.96 -15.74 19.18
N LEU A 63 -8.07 -14.73 19.21
CA LEU A 63 -7.02 -14.56 18.21
C LEU A 63 -6.02 -15.72 18.25
N LYS A 64 -5.65 -16.17 19.43
CA LYS A 64 -4.73 -17.29 19.62
C LYS A 64 -5.30 -18.62 19.09
N GLU A 65 -6.56 -18.90 19.38
CA GLU A 65 -7.24 -20.07 18.84
C GLU A 65 -7.41 -20.00 17.32
N ARG A 66 -7.75 -18.83 16.79
CA ARG A 66 -7.79 -18.61 15.33
C ARG A 66 -6.43 -18.82 14.69
N TYR A 67 -5.37 -18.33 15.30
CA TYR A 67 -4.01 -18.51 14.83
C TYR A 67 -3.61 -19.99 14.80
N ARG A 68 -3.90 -20.76 15.86
CA ARG A 68 -3.69 -22.21 15.88
C ARG A 68 -4.43 -22.92 14.74
N SER A 69 -5.70 -22.62 14.58
CA SER A 69 -6.52 -23.20 13.51
C SER A 69 -5.97 -22.87 12.12
N LEU A 70 -5.43 -21.68 11.93
CA LEU A 70 -4.78 -21.30 10.67
C LEU A 70 -3.47 -22.05 10.46
N LYS A 71 -2.66 -22.26 11.51
CA LYS A 71 -1.44 -23.07 11.43
C LYS A 71 -1.73 -24.53 11.08
N GLU A 72 -2.75 -25.11 11.69
CA GLU A 72 -3.18 -26.49 11.37
C GLU A 72 -3.66 -26.61 9.92
N LYS A 73 -4.37 -25.58 9.41
CA LYS A 73 -4.90 -25.56 8.06
C LYS A 73 -3.82 -25.27 7.01
N TYR A 74 -2.82 -24.49 7.38
CA TYR A 74 -1.73 -24.03 6.47
C TYR A 74 -0.37 -24.21 7.15
N PRO A 75 0.10 -25.47 7.33
CA PRO A 75 1.34 -25.75 8.07
C PRO A 75 2.58 -25.12 7.46
N ASP A 76 2.56 -24.89 6.15
CA ASP A 76 3.72 -24.39 5.40
C ASP A 76 3.89 -22.87 5.45
N ILE A 77 2.90 -22.12 6.00
CA ILE A 77 2.97 -20.65 6.03
C ILE A 77 4.15 -20.14 6.89
N GLU A 78 4.45 -20.81 8.00
CA GLU A 78 5.56 -20.38 8.87
C GLU A 78 6.93 -20.86 8.38
N ASN A 79 6.97 -21.88 7.54
CA ASN A 79 8.18 -22.52 7.03
C ASN A 79 8.23 -22.48 5.50
N TYR A 80 7.72 -21.41 4.90
CA TYR A 80 7.80 -21.23 3.46
C TYR A 80 9.26 -20.96 3.08
N GLU A 81 9.93 -22.00 2.59
CA GLU A 81 11.35 -21.98 2.24
C GLU A 81 11.59 -21.60 0.76
N HIS A 82 10.52 -21.48 -0.03
CA HIS A 82 10.61 -21.27 -1.48
C HIS A 82 10.28 -19.82 -1.91
N TRP A 83 10.49 -18.85 -1.02
CA TRP A 83 10.21 -17.45 -1.34
C TRP A 83 11.17 -16.89 -2.43
N GLU A 84 12.31 -17.54 -2.64
CA GLU A 84 13.27 -17.16 -3.67
C GLU A 84 12.86 -17.63 -5.07
N ASP A 85 12.01 -18.68 -5.18
CA ASP A 85 11.65 -19.30 -6.46
C ASP A 85 10.90 -18.32 -7.40
N ASP A 86 10.20 -17.35 -6.84
CA ASP A 86 9.42 -16.33 -7.57
C ASP A 86 10.11 -14.95 -7.56
N THR A 87 11.41 -14.91 -7.39
CA THR A 87 12.16 -13.65 -7.40
C THR A 87 12.69 -13.30 -8.79
N TYR A 88 12.92 -12.02 -9.00
CA TYR A 88 13.50 -11.49 -10.21
C TYR A 88 14.78 -10.72 -9.86
N GLU A 89 15.83 -10.97 -10.61
CA GLU A 89 17.07 -10.19 -10.49
C GLU A 89 16.83 -8.76 -11.01
N ALA A 90 17.33 -7.79 -10.27
CA ALA A 90 17.23 -6.38 -10.64
C ALA A 90 18.60 -5.73 -10.58
N ASP A 91 19.05 -5.16 -11.70
CA ASP A 91 20.32 -4.44 -11.79
C ASP A 91 20.37 -3.19 -10.93
N LYS A 92 19.21 -2.59 -10.69
CA LYS A 92 19.10 -1.34 -9.93
C LYS A 92 17.76 -1.21 -9.23
N ILE A 93 17.82 -0.93 -7.94
CA ILE A 93 16.67 -0.55 -7.13
C ILE A 93 16.89 0.88 -6.62
N THR A 94 15.88 1.72 -6.76
CA THR A 94 15.95 3.12 -6.35
C THR A 94 14.80 3.46 -5.42
N LEU A 95 15.10 3.91 -4.21
CA LEU A 95 14.11 4.45 -3.29
C LEU A 95 13.68 5.84 -3.76
N ILE A 96 12.37 6.05 -3.90
CA ILE A 96 11.77 7.34 -4.23
C ILE A 96 10.84 7.74 -3.09
N ASP A 97 11.05 8.90 -2.52
CA ASP A 97 10.24 9.45 -1.43
C ASP A 97 9.82 10.90 -1.70
N ASN A 98 8.78 11.36 -1.04
CA ASN A 98 8.31 12.75 -1.15
C ASN A 98 9.04 13.71 -0.18
N GLY A 99 10.03 13.22 0.57
CA GLY A 99 10.69 13.95 1.65
C GLY A 99 9.83 14.07 2.91
N THR A 100 10.47 14.43 3.99
CA THR A 100 9.85 14.51 5.32
C THR A 100 9.35 15.92 5.68
N GLN A 101 9.73 16.94 4.91
CA GLN A 101 9.36 18.32 5.19
C GLN A 101 7.85 18.55 5.04
N THR A 102 7.24 19.04 6.10
CA THR A 102 5.79 19.21 6.19
C THR A 102 5.25 20.41 5.40
N ALA A 103 6.04 21.46 5.21
CA ALA A 103 5.57 22.72 4.62
C ALA A 103 5.41 22.69 3.09
N ARG A 104 6.23 21.93 2.38
CA ARG A 104 6.15 21.74 0.91
C ARG A 104 6.66 20.37 0.54
N LYS A 105 5.76 19.41 0.43
CA LYS A 105 6.11 18.09 -0.08
C LYS A 105 6.29 18.15 -1.59
N SER A 106 7.44 17.70 -2.07
CA SER A 106 7.65 17.48 -3.49
C SER A 106 6.87 16.24 -3.94
N PRO A 107 6.08 16.28 -5.02
CA PRO A 107 5.32 15.13 -5.52
C PRO A 107 6.19 14.14 -6.31
N LYS A 108 7.39 13.84 -5.84
CA LYS A 108 8.37 13.00 -6.56
C LYS A 108 7.83 11.60 -6.85
N VAL A 109 7.16 10.98 -5.87
CA VAL A 109 6.57 9.65 -6.06
C VAL A 109 5.52 9.68 -7.16
N LEU A 110 4.61 10.66 -7.15
CA LEU A 110 3.60 10.82 -8.18
C LEU A 110 4.22 11.11 -9.55
N GLN A 111 5.28 11.91 -9.60
CA GLN A 111 6.01 12.21 -10.85
C GLN A 111 6.68 10.96 -11.41
N ALA A 112 7.32 10.15 -10.55
CA ALA A 112 7.94 8.89 -10.95
C ALA A 112 6.92 7.88 -11.47
N ILE A 113 5.80 7.70 -10.75
CA ILE A 113 4.70 6.84 -11.20
C ILE A 113 4.16 7.32 -12.54
N GLY A 114 3.89 8.62 -12.69
CA GLY A 114 3.39 9.19 -13.92
C GLY A 114 4.39 9.08 -15.10
N TYR A 115 5.68 9.16 -14.83
CA TYR A 115 6.72 8.96 -15.82
C TYR A 115 6.76 7.51 -16.32
N ILE A 116 6.75 6.55 -15.40
CA ILE A 116 6.77 5.12 -15.75
C ILE A 116 5.47 4.73 -16.48
N ALA A 117 4.32 5.11 -15.94
CA ALA A 117 3.02 4.83 -16.54
C ALA A 117 2.88 5.45 -17.96
N GLY A 118 3.46 6.62 -18.18
CA GLY A 118 3.45 7.28 -19.48
C GLY A 118 4.30 6.62 -20.58
N GLN A 119 5.03 5.55 -20.24
CA GLN A 119 5.83 4.75 -21.19
C GLN A 119 5.18 3.41 -21.53
N GLY A 120 4.14 3.03 -20.79
CA GLY A 120 3.41 1.78 -21.02
C GLY A 120 2.39 1.91 -22.15
N GLU A 121 2.10 0.81 -22.81
CA GLU A 121 0.97 0.68 -23.75
C GLU A 121 -0.32 0.29 -23.03
N GLU A 122 -0.20 -0.46 -21.93
CA GLU A 122 -1.26 -0.82 -21.02
C GLU A 122 -0.86 -0.44 -19.59
N VAL A 123 -1.73 0.27 -18.90
CA VAL A 123 -1.50 0.73 -17.52
C VAL A 123 -2.68 0.31 -16.65
N VAL A 124 -2.43 -0.52 -15.64
CA VAL A 124 -3.42 -0.94 -14.66
C VAL A 124 -3.11 -0.32 -13.31
N ILE A 125 -4.03 0.50 -12.81
CA ILE A 125 -3.96 1.07 -11.47
C ILE A 125 -4.94 0.32 -10.58
N GLN A 126 -4.44 -0.49 -9.66
CA GLN A 126 -5.26 -1.17 -8.66
C GLN A 126 -5.13 -0.45 -7.32
N THR A 127 -6.23 0.07 -6.81
CA THR A 127 -6.25 0.82 -5.55
C THR A 127 -7.60 0.69 -4.86
N PRO A 128 -7.65 0.58 -3.52
CA PRO A 128 -8.92 0.57 -2.82
C PRO A 128 -9.64 1.92 -2.86
N TYR A 129 -8.91 3.01 -3.05
CA TYR A 129 -9.45 4.37 -3.04
C TYR A 129 -8.83 5.20 -4.15
N VAL A 130 -9.67 5.95 -4.87
CA VAL A 130 -9.22 6.92 -5.87
C VAL A 130 -9.52 8.32 -5.34
N ILE A 131 -8.47 8.99 -4.87
CA ILE A 131 -8.53 10.36 -4.33
C ILE A 131 -7.59 11.20 -5.17
N CYS A 132 -8.14 12.03 -6.05
CA CYS A 132 -7.37 12.79 -7.02
C CYS A 132 -7.56 14.30 -6.85
N ASN A 133 -6.49 15.04 -7.08
CA ASN A 133 -6.55 16.48 -7.31
C ASN A 133 -6.47 16.79 -8.81
N SER A 134 -6.60 18.05 -9.16
CA SER A 134 -6.58 18.49 -10.57
C SER A 134 -5.31 18.10 -11.34
N TYR A 135 -4.16 18.10 -10.67
CA TYR A 135 -2.90 17.66 -11.27
C TYR A 135 -2.91 16.15 -11.57
N MET A 136 -3.46 15.34 -10.67
CA MET A 136 -3.58 13.89 -10.87
C MET A 136 -4.53 13.57 -12.03
N TYR A 137 -5.67 14.27 -12.14
CA TYR A 137 -6.57 14.12 -13.29
C TYR A 137 -5.88 14.42 -14.61
N GLN A 138 -5.10 15.51 -14.67
CA GLN A 138 -4.31 15.82 -15.86
C GLN A 138 -3.31 14.72 -16.21
N LYS A 139 -2.65 14.13 -15.21
CA LYS A 139 -1.72 13.03 -15.43
C LYS A 139 -2.42 11.77 -15.93
N LEU A 140 -3.54 11.39 -15.33
CA LEU A 140 -4.34 10.26 -15.78
C LEU A 140 -4.79 10.45 -17.25
N LYS A 141 -5.25 11.66 -17.60
CA LYS A 141 -5.62 11.99 -18.96
C LYS A 141 -4.43 11.87 -19.93
N GLN A 142 -3.26 12.40 -19.58
CA GLN A 142 -2.05 12.27 -20.39
C GLN A 142 -1.62 10.81 -20.60
N ILE A 143 -1.85 9.95 -19.60
CA ILE A 143 -1.57 8.51 -19.71
C ILE A 143 -2.59 7.86 -20.64
N SER A 144 -3.88 8.12 -20.46
CA SER A 144 -4.95 7.51 -21.27
C SER A 144 -4.93 7.94 -22.75
N GLU A 145 -4.31 9.09 -23.07
CA GLU A 145 -4.09 9.52 -24.46
C GLU A 145 -3.04 8.66 -25.20
N LYS A 146 -2.24 7.87 -24.46
CA LYS A 146 -1.12 7.10 -25.00
C LYS A 146 -1.20 5.61 -24.70
N ALA A 147 -1.92 5.23 -23.67
CA ALA A 147 -2.00 3.89 -23.15
C ALA A 147 -3.46 3.48 -22.87
N ASP A 148 -3.73 2.19 -22.90
CA ASP A 148 -4.98 1.63 -22.36
C ASP A 148 -4.95 1.71 -20.84
N LEU A 149 -5.53 2.76 -20.28
CA LEU A 149 -5.54 3.02 -18.83
C LEU A 149 -6.76 2.37 -18.18
N LYS A 150 -6.51 1.44 -17.29
CA LYS A 150 -7.52 0.75 -16.47
C LYS A 150 -7.34 1.11 -15.00
N ILE A 151 -8.43 1.47 -14.32
CA ILE A 151 -8.46 1.70 -12.88
C ILE A 151 -9.38 0.66 -12.25
N VAL A 152 -8.83 -0.12 -11.33
CA VAL A 152 -9.56 -1.17 -10.59
C VAL A 152 -9.66 -0.75 -9.14
N LEU A 153 -10.87 -0.60 -8.62
CA LEU A 153 -11.13 -0.17 -7.25
C LEU A 153 -12.24 -1.01 -6.60
N ASN A 154 -12.36 -0.90 -5.29
CA ASN A 154 -13.45 -1.55 -4.57
C ASN A 154 -14.76 -0.82 -4.85
N ALA A 155 -15.82 -1.58 -5.14
CA ALA A 155 -17.16 -1.03 -5.16
C ALA A 155 -17.49 -0.42 -3.79
N VAL A 156 -18.08 0.77 -3.80
CA VAL A 156 -18.38 1.52 -2.56
C VAL A 156 -19.21 0.70 -1.59
N GLU A 157 -20.19 -0.01 -2.10
CA GLU A 157 -21.12 -0.84 -1.33
C GLU A 157 -20.43 -2.05 -0.65
N LYS A 158 -19.34 -2.51 -1.22
CA LYS A 158 -18.59 -3.67 -0.75
C LYS A 158 -17.34 -3.29 0.06
N GLY A 159 -16.96 -2.03 0.01
CA GLY A 159 -15.77 -1.51 0.69
C GLY A 159 -15.85 -1.63 2.21
N SER A 160 -14.74 -1.97 2.85
CA SER A 160 -14.65 -1.99 4.33
C SER A 160 -14.60 -0.58 4.93
N ASN A 161 -14.26 0.41 4.12
CA ASN A 161 -14.17 1.81 4.51
C ASN A 161 -14.99 2.68 3.54
N PRO A 162 -16.29 2.87 3.78
CA PRO A 162 -17.14 3.68 2.91
C PRO A 162 -16.70 5.15 2.83
N TRP A 163 -16.05 5.67 3.87
CA TRP A 163 -15.53 7.03 3.89
C TRP A 163 -14.43 7.26 2.84
N GLY A 164 -13.55 6.26 2.67
CA GLY A 164 -12.49 6.31 1.65
C GLY A 164 -13.02 6.31 0.21
N CYS A 165 -14.24 5.82 0.00
CA CYS A 165 -14.87 5.78 -1.32
C CYS A 165 -15.69 7.04 -1.64
N THR A 166 -15.97 7.90 -0.65
CA THR A 166 -16.81 9.09 -0.82
C THR A 166 -16.22 10.06 -1.85
N ASP A 167 -14.89 10.23 -1.83
CA ASP A 167 -14.24 11.13 -2.79
C ASP A 167 -14.41 10.61 -4.23
N TYR A 168 -14.24 9.32 -4.45
CA TYR A 168 -14.48 8.70 -5.74
C TYR A 168 -15.92 8.93 -6.23
N LEU A 169 -16.93 8.73 -5.38
CA LEU A 169 -18.33 8.95 -5.76
C LEU A 169 -18.58 10.39 -6.18
N ASN A 170 -18.05 11.34 -5.43
CA ASN A 170 -18.20 12.77 -5.72
C ASN A 170 -17.45 13.20 -6.99
N GLN A 171 -16.39 12.48 -7.35
CA GLN A 171 -15.48 12.82 -8.45
C GLN A 171 -15.56 11.85 -9.64
N LYS A 172 -16.52 10.94 -9.63
CA LYS A 172 -16.62 9.84 -10.61
C LYS A 172 -16.57 10.35 -12.05
N GLU A 173 -17.31 11.40 -12.36
CA GLU A 173 -17.33 11.99 -13.70
C GLU A 173 -15.96 12.55 -14.12
N ASN A 174 -15.24 13.17 -13.18
CA ASN A 174 -13.89 13.67 -13.44
C ASN A 174 -12.91 12.53 -13.75
N ILE A 175 -13.04 11.40 -13.05
CA ILE A 175 -12.22 10.21 -13.26
C ILE A 175 -12.54 9.60 -14.63
N LEU A 176 -13.80 9.39 -14.94
CA LEU A 176 -14.23 8.89 -16.25
C LEU A 176 -13.84 9.85 -17.39
N GLY A 177 -13.91 11.16 -17.15
CA GLY A 177 -13.48 12.19 -18.09
C GLY A 177 -11.97 12.19 -18.40
N THR A 178 -11.16 11.42 -17.66
CA THR A 178 -9.75 11.20 -18.00
C THR A 178 -9.55 10.25 -19.19
N GLY A 179 -10.57 9.50 -19.58
CA GLY A 179 -10.48 8.45 -20.60
C GLY A 179 -10.08 7.07 -20.05
N ALA A 180 -9.92 6.93 -18.73
CA ALA A 180 -9.64 5.65 -18.11
C ALA A 180 -10.87 4.73 -18.11
N THR A 181 -10.67 3.44 -18.30
CA THR A 181 -11.70 2.42 -18.04
C THR A 181 -11.70 2.08 -16.55
N VAL A 182 -12.84 2.23 -15.88
CA VAL A 182 -12.94 2.02 -14.43
C VAL A 182 -13.72 0.75 -14.14
N TYR A 183 -13.14 -0.11 -13.29
CA TYR A 183 -13.73 -1.35 -12.79
C TYR A 183 -13.99 -1.24 -11.29
N GLU A 184 -15.23 -1.42 -10.88
CA GLU A 184 -15.65 -1.47 -9.47
C GLU A 184 -15.91 -2.94 -9.09
N LEU A 185 -15.11 -3.51 -8.17
CA LEU A 185 -15.15 -4.91 -7.75
C LEU A 185 -15.92 -5.13 -6.45
#